data_448e69c73651394ff5eda018ae0f1ade
#
_entry.id   448e69c73651394ff5eda018ae0f1ade
#
_cell.length_a   1.000
_cell.length_b   1.000
_cell.length_c   1.000
_cell.angle_alpha   90.00
_cell.angle_beta   90.00
_cell.angle_gamma   90.00
#
_symmetry.space_group_name_H-M   'P 1'
#
loop_
_entity.id
_entity.type
_entity.pdbx_description
1 polymer ?
#
loop_
_entity_poly.entity_id
_entity_poly.type
_entity_poly.pdbx_seq_one_letter_code
_entity_poly.pdbx_strand_id
1 'polypeptide(L)'
;MNLSNVEREHAAGSFSVDLIAEDDSGGIAVIENQLERSNHDRLAKLITYTAFTEARTAIWIVSDPRPEHVRTISWLNEAAPANFYLLKIEGIRIGDSLPAPLLTLIVGPSEESRADAATSQDRRSRTRERRGNCSARRLPRSR
;
A
#
# COMPACT_ATOMS: atom_id res chain seq x y z
N MET A 1 5.52 11.07 -4.15
CA MET A 1 5.86 9.69 -3.81
C MET A 1 6.54 9.08 -5.02
N ASN A 2 7.82 8.72 -4.87
CA ASN A 2 8.54 7.97 -5.87
C ASN A 2 8.57 6.51 -5.44
N LEU A 3 8.52 5.60 -6.40
CA LEU A 3 8.64 4.17 -6.16
C LEU A 3 9.93 3.67 -6.79
N SER A 4 10.67 2.87 -6.05
CA SER A 4 11.93 2.23 -6.46
C SER A 4 11.87 0.72 -6.19
N ASN A 5 12.90 -0.01 -6.63
CA ASN A 5 13.02 -1.46 -6.42
C ASN A 5 11.73 -2.23 -6.78
N VAL A 6 11.20 -1.97 -7.98
CA VAL A 6 9.93 -2.57 -8.43
C VAL A 6 10.15 -4.03 -8.83
N GLU A 7 9.49 -4.94 -8.13
CA GLU A 7 9.44 -6.38 -8.45
C GLU A 7 8.07 -6.75 -9.00
N ARG A 8 8.06 -7.58 -10.04
CA ARG A 8 6.82 -8.11 -10.66
C ARG A 8 6.51 -9.49 -10.12
N GLU A 9 5.21 -9.81 -10.05
CA GLU A 9 4.70 -11.14 -9.69
C GLU A 9 5.34 -11.68 -8.40
N HIS A 10 5.44 -10.83 -7.38
CA HIS A 10 6.03 -11.24 -6.11
C HIS A 10 5.13 -12.26 -5.41
N ALA A 11 5.69 -13.47 -5.18
CA ALA A 11 4.98 -14.54 -4.48
C ALA A 11 4.97 -14.27 -2.97
N ALA A 12 3.78 -14.26 -2.38
CA ALA A 12 3.61 -14.20 -0.93
C ALA A 12 2.68 -15.33 -0.49
N GLY A 13 3.27 -16.42 -0.02
CA GLY A 13 2.53 -17.63 0.31
C GLY A 13 1.93 -18.32 -0.92
N SER A 14 0.63 -18.60 -0.90
CA SER A 14 -0.12 -19.23 -2.02
C SER A 14 -0.62 -18.25 -3.07
N PHE A 15 -0.28 -16.98 -2.95
CA PHE A 15 -0.78 -15.90 -3.81
C PHE A 15 0.40 -15.17 -4.49
N SER A 16 0.12 -14.35 -5.49
CA SER A 16 1.07 -13.42 -6.09
C SER A 16 0.44 -12.04 -6.22
N VAL A 17 1.18 -11.00 -5.91
CA VAL A 17 0.81 -9.61 -6.18
C VAL A 17 1.42 -9.17 -7.51
N ASP A 18 0.74 -8.30 -8.25
CA ASP A 18 1.22 -7.90 -9.57
C ASP A 18 2.55 -7.13 -9.47
N LEU A 19 2.65 -6.19 -8.54
CA LEU A 19 3.86 -5.41 -8.29
C LEU A 19 4.05 -5.15 -6.81
N ILE A 20 5.30 -5.21 -6.38
CA ILE A 20 5.74 -4.70 -5.08
C ILE A 20 6.87 -3.69 -5.32
N ALA A 21 6.92 -2.63 -4.54
CA ALA A 21 7.92 -1.58 -4.67
C ALA A 21 8.28 -0.99 -3.30
N GLU A 22 9.32 -0.18 -3.25
CA GLU A 22 9.69 0.61 -2.07
C GLU A 22 9.39 2.08 -2.33
N ASP A 23 8.85 2.77 -1.33
CA ASP A 23 8.66 4.21 -1.34
C ASP A 23 9.93 4.97 -0.91
N ASP A 24 9.93 6.31 -1.03
CA ASP A 24 11.06 7.18 -0.67
C ASP A 24 11.53 7.02 0.80
N SER A 25 10.70 6.43 1.67
CA SER A 25 11.01 6.19 3.08
C SER A 25 11.44 4.74 3.38
N GLY A 26 11.59 3.90 2.34
CA GLY A 26 11.87 2.48 2.45
C GLY A 26 10.66 1.66 2.91
N GLY A 27 9.46 2.21 2.82
CA GLY A 27 8.21 1.51 3.10
C GLY A 27 7.76 0.68 1.90
N ILE A 28 7.16 -0.49 2.16
CA ILE A 28 6.65 -1.37 1.10
C ILE A 28 5.37 -0.77 0.51
N ALA A 29 5.29 -0.75 -0.81
CA ALA A 29 4.11 -0.44 -1.59
C ALA A 29 3.67 -1.68 -2.38
N VAL A 30 2.41 -2.05 -2.25
CA VAL A 30 1.77 -3.15 -3.00
C VAL A 30 0.87 -2.54 -4.08
N ILE A 31 0.99 -3.03 -5.31
CA ILE A 31 0.22 -2.51 -6.44
C ILE A 31 -0.48 -3.66 -7.12
N GLU A 32 -1.78 -3.55 -7.28
CA GLU A 32 -2.63 -4.48 -8.02
C GLU A 32 -3.21 -3.78 -9.24
N ASN A 33 -2.94 -4.33 -10.43
CA ASN A 33 -3.44 -3.82 -11.70
C ASN A 33 -4.61 -4.69 -12.19
N GLN A 34 -5.79 -4.09 -12.25
CA GLN A 34 -6.97 -4.73 -12.81
C GLN A 34 -7.49 -3.89 -13.96
N LEU A 35 -7.09 -4.22 -15.20
CA LEU A 35 -7.53 -3.50 -16.40
C LEU A 35 -8.99 -3.78 -16.77
N GLU A 36 -9.79 -4.15 -15.78
CA GLU A 36 -11.21 -4.46 -15.83
C GLU A 36 -11.95 -3.66 -14.77
N ARG A 37 -13.27 -3.88 -14.72
CA ARG A 37 -14.10 -3.37 -13.65
C ARG A 37 -13.67 -3.95 -12.31
N SER A 38 -13.59 -3.11 -11.28
CA SER A 38 -13.19 -3.54 -9.94
C SER A 38 -14.07 -4.69 -9.41
N ASN A 39 -13.48 -5.67 -8.72
CA ASN A 39 -14.17 -6.80 -8.10
C ASN A 39 -13.66 -7.10 -6.70
N HIS A 40 -14.46 -7.89 -5.94
CA HIS A 40 -14.16 -8.20 -4.55
C HIS A 40 -12.91 -9.07 -4.38
N ASP A 41 -12.65 -10.00 -5.31
CA ASP A 41 -11.50 -10.91 -5.21
C ASP A 41 -10.18 -10.14 -5.28
N ARG A 42 -10.08 -9.16 -6.17
CA ARG A 42 -8.89 -8.31 -6.30
C ARG A 42 -8.72 -7.39 -5.10
N LEU A 43 -9.82 -6.84 -4.58
CA LEU A 43 -9.79 -6.05 -3.36
C LEU A 43 -9.34 -6.88 -2.15
N ALA A 44 -9.91 -8.07 -1.98
CA ALA A 44 -9.52 -8.98 -0.90
C ALA A 44 -8.04 -9.37 -0.99
N LYS A 45 -7.56 -9.67 -2.20
CA LYS A 45 -6.16 -9.94 -2.50
C LYS A 45 -5.27 -8.77 -2.08
N LEU A 46 -5.57 -7.54 -2.52
CA LEU A 46 -4.83 -6.33 -2.17
C LEU A 46 -4.73 -6.14 -0.65
N ILE A 47 -5.85 -6.26 0.06
CA ILE A 47 -5.90 -6.13 1.53
C ILE A 47 -5.05 -7.21 2.20
N THR A 48 -5.18 -8.47 1.76
CA THR A 48 -4.41 -9.60 2.30
C THR A 48 -2.90 -9.38 2.13
N TYR A 49 -2.47 -8.94 0.96
CA TYR A 49 -1.06 -8.66 0.72
C TYR A 49 -0.53 -7.50 1.52
N THR A 50 -1.30 -6.42 1.59
CA THR A 50 -0.95 -5.25 2.40
C THR A 50 -0.71 -5.64 3.85
N ALA A 51 -1.57 -6.49 4.40
CA ALA A 51 -1.41 -7.00 5.76
C ALA A 51 -0.22 -7.95 5.91
N PHE A 52 -0.04 -8.89 4.98
CA PHE A 52 1.02 -9.91 5.03
C PHE A 52 2.42 -9.31 4.88
N THR A 53 2.60 -8.34 4.00
CA THR A 53 3.89 -7.67 3.77
C THR A 53 4.13 -6.49 4.72
N GLU A 54 3.21 -6.19 5.61
CA GLU A 54 3.22 -4.98 6.45
C GLU A 54 3.39 -3.70 5.61
N ALA A 55 2.81 -3.70 4.40
CA ALA A 55 2.94 -2.60 3.47
C ALA A 55 2.32 -1.31 4.02
N ARG A 56 2.96 -0.19 3.75
CA ARG A 56 2.47 1.15 4.11
C ARG A 56 1.53 1.73 3.09
N THR A 57 1.66 1.27 1.85
CA THR A 57 0.92 1.79 0.71
C THR A 57 0.34 0.65 -0.10
N ALA A 58 -0.94 0.75 -0.41
CA ALA A 58 -1.66 -0.17 -1.27
C ALA A 58 -2.28 0.62 -2.42
N ILE A 59 -1.97 0.26 -3.66
CA ILE A 59 -2.45 0.95 -4.85
C ILE A 59 -3.25 -0.03 -5.69
N TRP A 60 -4.50 0.31 -5.96
CA TRP A 60 -5.37 -0.44 -6.84
C TRP A 60 -5.69 0.36 -8.10
N ILE A 61 -5.31 -0.17 -9.25
CA ILE A 61 -5.53 0.46 -10.56
C ILE A 61 -6.59 -0.34 -11.30
N VAL A 62 -7.71 0.31 -11.64
CA VAL A 62 -8.88 -0.32 -12.30
C VAL A 62 -9.34 0.53 -13.49
N SER A 63 -10.05 -0.09 -14.43
CA SER A 63 -10.67 0.66 -15.55
C SER A 63 -12.02 1.28 -15.16
N ASP A 64 -12.79 0.62 -14.30
CA ASP A 64 -14.12 1.04 -13.86
C ASP A 64 -14.29 0.76 -12.37
N PRO A 65 -14.08 1.76 -11.48
CA PRO A 65 -14.24 1.59 -10.04
C PRO A 65 -15.72 1.57 -9.66
N ARG A 66 -16.16 0.50 -8.99
CA ARG A 66 -17.53 0.39 -8.47
C ARG A 66 -17.72 1.29 -7.24
N PRO A 67 -18.89 1.90 -7.05
CA PRO A 67 -19.17 2.76 -5.89
C PRO A 67 -18.96 2.07 -4.53
N GLU A 68 -19.29 0.79 -4.41
CA GLU A 68 -19.07 0.02 -3.19
C GLU A 68 -17.58 -0.13 -2.85
N HIS A 69 -16.71 -0.28 -3.85
CA HIS A 69 -15.27 -0.36 -3.64
C HIS A 69 -14.67 1.01 -3.32
N VAL A 70 -15.18 2.08 -3.93
CA VAL A 70 -14.82 3.46 -3.57
C VAL A 70 -15.07 3.71 -2.09
N ARG A 71 -16.25 3.34 -1.59
CA ARG A 71 -16.60 3.44 -0.15
C ARG A 71 -15.72 2.58 0.72
N THR A 72 -15.42 1.35 0.30
CA THR A 72 -14.57 0.43 1.06
C THR A 72 -13.15 0.98 1.20
N ILE A 73 -12.56 1.52 0.12
CA ILE A 73 -11.22 2.13 0.17
C ILE A 73 -11.22 3.37 1.08
N SER A 74 -12.27 4.21 1.01
CA SER A 74 -12.40 5.35 1.94
C SER A 74 -12.42 4.90 3.40
N TRP A 75 -13.22 3.88 3.71
CA TRP A 75 -13.31 3.31 5.05
C TRP A 75 -11.98 2.66 5.52
N LEU A 76 -11.26 1.97 4.64
CA LEU A 76 -9.94 1.42 4.94
C LEU A 76 -8.93 2.51 5.29
N ASN A 77 -8.97 3.67 4.62
CA ASN A 77 -8.10 4.79 4.93
C ASN A 77 -8.36 5.42 6.31
N GLU A 78 -9.56 5.25 6.86
CA GLU A 78 -9.90 5.69 8.22
C GLU A 78 -9.52 4.65 9.28
N ALA A 79 -9.60 3.36 8.94
CA ALA A 79 -9.52 2.25 9.91
C ALA A 79 -8.19 1.50 9.90
N ALA A 80 -7.48 1.45 8.76
CA ALA A 80 -6.26 0.67 8.60
C ALA A 80 -4.98 1.51 8.79
N PRO A 81 -3.87 0.86 9.20
CA PRO A 81 -2.59 1.56 9.34
C PRO A 81 -1.87 1.86 8.02
N ALA A 82 -2.37 1.33 6.91
CA ALA A 82 -1.83 1.53 5.56
C ALA A 82 -2.64 2.56 4.78
N ASN A 83 -2.00 3.21 3.83
CA ASN A 83 -2.62 4.15 2.91
C ASN A 83 -3.11 3.42 1.66
N PHE A 84 -4.39 3.49 1.37
CA PHE A 84 -5.02 2.87 0.21
C PHE A 84 -5.32 3.91 -0.86
N TYR A 85 -4.90 3.65 -2.09
CA TYR A 85 -5.17 4.47 -3.26
C TYR A 85 -5.97 3.67 -4.28
N LEU A 86 -7.07 4.23 -4.77
CA LEU A 86 -7.84 3.72 -5.89
C LEU A 86 -7.68 4.66 -7.08
N LEU A 87 -7.08 4.15 -8.15
CA LEU A 87 -6.87 4.90 -9.38
C LEU A 87 -7.69 4.29 -10.52
N LYS A 88 -8.25 5.15 -11.35
CA LYS A 88 -8.86 4.77 -12.62
C LYS A 88 -7.84 4.94 -13.75
N ILE A 89 -7.69 3.91 -14.59
CA ILE A 89 -6.89 3.98 -15.80
C ILE A 89 -7.80 4.08 -17.02
N GLU A 90 -7.50 5.01 -17.92
CA GLU A 90 -8.20 5.23 -19.18
C GLU A 90 -7.19 5.37 -20.31
N GLY A 91 -7.52 4.85 -21.49
CA GLY A 91 -6.81 5.18 -22.73
C GLY A 91 -7.39 6.43 -23.35
N ILE A 92 -6.60 7.49 -23.47
CA ILE A 92 -7.01 8.71 -24.14
C ILE A 92 -6.29 8.88 -25.48
N ARG A 93 -6.99 9.45 -26.45
CA ARG A 93 -6.41 9.76 -27.77
C ARG A 93 -6.89 11.13 -28.23
N ILE A 94 -5.99 11.92 -28.79
CA ILE A 94 -6.28 13.23 -29.37
C ILE A 94 -6.09 13.11 -30.86
N GLY A 95 -7.18 13.31 -31.62
CA GLY A 95 -7.19 13.15 -33.10
C GLY A 95 -6.69 11.77 -33.50
N ASP A 96 -5.72 11.72 -34.40
CA ASP A 96 -5.11 10.49 -34.93
C ASP A 96 -3.84 10.05 -34.17
N SER A 97 -3.58 10.60 -32.98
CA SER A 97 -2.43 10.21 -32.16
C SER A 97 -2.56 8.77 -31.63
N LEU A 98 -1.44 8.16 -31.23
CA LEU A 98 -1.48 6.92 -30.47
C LEU A 98 -2.17 7.16 -29.12
N PRO A 99 -2.94 6.16 -28.61
CA PRO A 99 -3.53 6.26 -27.28
C PRO A 99 -2.45 6.38 -26.19
N ALA A 100 -2.73 7.25 -25.20
CA ALA A 100 -1.89 7.39 -24.04
C ALA A 100 -2.68 7.00 -22.78
N PRO A 101 -2.05 6.38 -21.74
CA PRO A 101 -2.72 6.08 -20.50
C PRO A 101 -2.91 7.35 -19.67
N LEU A 102 -4.10 7.50 -19.09
CA LEU A 102 -4.42 8.52 -18.10
C LEU A 102 -4.78 7.82 -16.79
N LEU A 103 -4.08 8.16 -15.71
CA LEU A 103 -4.39 7.71 -14.35
C LEU A 103 -5.09 8.84 -13.60
N THR A 104 -6.29 8.55 -13.07
CA THR A 104 -7.06 9.49 -12.25
C THR A 104 -7.19 8.94 -10.84
N LEU A 105 -6.78 9.71 -9.83
CA LEU A 105 -7.00 9.35 -8.44
C LEU A 105 -8.50 9.49 -8.10
N ILE A 106 -9.12 8.38 -7.70
CA ILE A 106 -10.53 8.33 -7.29
C ILE A 106 -10.65 8.49 -5.77
N VAL A 107 -9.84 7.72 -5.03
CA VAL A 107 -9.77 7.78 -3.55
C VAL A 107 -8.32 7.66 -3.12
N GLY A 108 -7.95 8.45 -2.13
CA GLY A 108 -6.69 8.36 -1.41
C GLY A 108 -6.86 8.75 0.05
N PRO A 109 -5.85 8.56 0.89
CA PRO A 109 -5.88 8.96 2.29
C PRO A 109 -6.01 10.49 2.41
N SER A 110 -6.75 10.94 3.43
CA SER A 110 -6.81 12.37 3.79
C SER A 110 -5.46 12.87 4.33
N GLU A 111 -5.25 14.18 4.33
CA GLU A 111 -4.05 14.78 4.93
C GLU A 111 -3.96 14.48 6.43
N GLU A 112 -5.10 14.43 7.13
CA GLU A 112 -5.19 14.07 8.56
C GLU A 112 -4.78 12.62 8.80
N SER A 113 -5.25 11.68 7.98
CA SER A 113 -4.87 10.26 8.05
C SER A 113 -3.38 10.04 7.80
N ARG A 114 -2.76 10.85 6.95
CA ARG A 114 -1.31 10.82 6.69
C ARG A 114 -0.50 11.29 7.90
N ALA A 115 -0.95 12.34 8.58
CA ALA A 115 -0.29 12.87 9.77
C ALA A 115 -0.34 11.86 10.93
N ASP A 116 -1.47 11.19 11.15
CA ASP A 116 -1.66 10.18 12.19
C ASP A 116 -0.85 8.90 11.91
N ALA A 117 -0.76 8.47 10.67
CA ALA A 117 0.07 7.34 10.27
C ALA A 117 1.57 7.60 10.53
N ALA A 118 2.06 8.80 10.23
CA ALA A 118 3.44 9.21 10.50
C ALA A 118 3.74 9.24 12.00
N THR A 119 2.82 9.76 12.82
CA THR A 119 2.96 9.84 14.29
C THR A 119 2.91 8.46 14.96
N SER A 120 2.08 7.56 14.46
CA SER A 120 1.95 6.19 14.97
C SER A 120 3.20 5.35 14.69
N GLN A 121 3.90 5.63 13.60
CA GLN A 121 5.14 4.94 13.24
C GLN A 121 6.32 5.37 14.10
N ASP A 122 6.45 6.66 14.41
CA ASP A 122 7.51 7.16 15.29
C ASP A 122 7.39 6.55 16.70
N ARG A 123 6.18 6.33 17.18
CA ARG A 123 5.93 5.62 18.45
C ARG A 123 6.34 4.14 18.40
N ARG A 124 6.09 3.43 17.29
CA ARG A 124 6.42 1.98 17.15
C ARG A 124 7.93 1.76 17.02
N SER A 125 8.64 2.60 16.27
CA SER A 125 10.09 2.53 16.14
C SER A 125 10.79 2.77 17.49
N ARG A 126 10.39 3.77 18.26
CA ARG A 126 10.91 4.04 19.60
C ARG A 126 10.64 2.91 20.60
N THR A 127 9.52 2.21 20.48
CA THR A 127 9.20 1.07 21.36
C THR A 127 10.04 -0.16 21.01
N ARG A 128 10.34 -0.35 19.73
CA ARG A 128 11.19 -1.46 19.24
C ARG A 128 12.65 -1.26 19.65
N GLU A 129 13.19 -0.04 19.57
CA GLU A 129 14.54 0.31 20.06
C GLU A 129 14.67 0.12 21.57
N ARG A 130 13.68 0.55 22.36
CA ARG A 130 13.70 0.34 23.82
C ARG A 130 13.67 -1.13 24.20
N ARG A 131 12.95 -1.99 23.48
CA ARG A 131 12.95 -3.45 23.73
C ARG A 131 14.23 -4.12 23.28
N GLY A 132 14.86 -3.69 22.17
CA GLY A 132 16.15 -4.19 21.72
C GLY A 132 17.29 -3.88 22.69
N ASN A 133 17.26 -2.71 23.32
CA ASN A 133 18.32 -2.28 24.25
C ASN A 133 18.19 -2.91 25.66
N CYS A 134 17.01 -3.41 26.02
CA CYS A 134 16.79 -4.09 27.32
C CYS A 134 17.33 -5.53 27.34
N SER A 135 17.53 -6.17 26.17
CA SER A 135 18.05 -7.55 26.07
C SER A 135 19.57 -7.65 26.13
N ALA A 136 20.31 -6.54 26.07
CA ALA A 136 21.77 -6.50 26.04
C ALA A 136 22.45 -6.38 27.42
N ARG A 137 21.69 -6.21 28.51
CA ARG A 137 22.27 -6.21 29.85
C ARG A 137 22.34 -7.63 30.44
N ARG A 138 23.36 -8.40 30.02
CA ARG A 138 23.79 -9.61 30.74
C ARG A 138 24.33 -9.19 32.08
N LEU A 139 23.74 -9.77 33.13
CA LEU A 139 24.27 -9.71 34.49
C LEU A 139 25.68 -10.40 34.56
N PRO A 140 26.65 -9.87 35.29
CA PRO A 140 27.91 -10.51 35.48
C PRO A 140 27.70 -11.77 36.38
N ARG A 141 28.29 -12.90 35.98
CA ARG A 141 28.38 -14.10 36.82
C ARG A 141 29.36 -13.81 37.97
N SER A 142 28.84 -13.79 39.17
CA SER A 142 29.68 -13.84 40.37
C SER A 142 30.26 -15.28 40.56
N ARG A 143 31.52 -15.34 40.86
CA ARG A 143 32.23 -16.54 41.28
C ARG A 143 31.83 -16.94 42.72
#